data_1b47c058fbe47ca6155586f173bfbd83
#
_entry.id   1b47c058fbe47ca6155586f173bfbd83
#
_cell.length_a   1.000
_cell.length_b   1.000
_cell.length_c   1.000
_cell.angle_alpha   90.00
_cell.angle_beta   90.00
_cell.angle_gamma   90.00
#
_symmetry.space_group_name_H-M   'P 1'
#
loop_
_entity.id
_entity.type
_entity.pdbx_description
1 polymer ?
#
loop_
_entity_poly.entity_id
_entity_poly.type
_entity_poly.pdbx_seq_one_letter_code
_entity_poly.pdbx_strand_id
1 'polypeptide(L)'
;LISKTIFSNFFMNIKILVAAHKQCEMPKSDVYLPVQVGKALHPDLDLGYQPDNEGENISEKNPYYSELTAIYWAWKNLKADYIGLVHYRRYLGMKHGKDKWQCLLTKEEAQALCKEHDIILPQKRRYYIESLWSHYEHTHDISHLEKTKAIIAKDYPEYLPAFNEVMKRTWGHMFNMFIMKKSYADEYCAWLFDILFKVEKQIDFSSLPAFDARLFGRISELLLDVWIETNGYSHKEIKMIQMGNENWPQIGRAHV
;
A
#
# COMPACT_ATOMS: atom_id res chain seq x y z
N LEU A 1 -5.05 -51.08 9.63
CA LEU A 1 -4.62 -49.87 10.38
C LEU A 1 -4.45 -48.75 9.40
N ILE A 2 -5.52 -47.98 9.16
CA ILE A 2 -5.52 -46.80 8.29
C ILE A 2 -5.06 -45.64 9.14
N SER A 3 -3.85 -45.16 8.88
CA SER A 3 -3.30 -43.92 9.47
C SER A 3 -4.20 -42.75 9.08
N LYS A 4 -5.00 -42.24 10.00
CA LYS A 4 -5.65 -40.93 9.87
C LYS A 4 -4.55 -39.85 9.94
N THR A 5 -4.08 -39.43 8.80
CA THR A 5 -3.26 -38.19 8.70
C THR A 5 -4.18 -37.05 9.15
N ILE A 6 -3.95 -36.58 10.37
CA ILE A 6 -4.60 -35.37 10.90
C ILE A 6 -4.01 -34.21 10.12
N PHE A 7 -4.70 -33.77 9.07
CA PHE A 7 -4.46 -32.44 8.48
C PHE A 7 -4.88 -31.41 9.54
N SER A 8 -3.93 -30.99 10.34
CA SER A 8 -4.07 -29.79 11.13
C SER A 8 -4.36 -28.65 10.13
N ASN A 9 -5.60 -28.20 10.07
CA ASN A 9 -5.97 -26.98 9.36
C ASN A 9 -5.29 -25.83 10.10
N PHE A 10 -4.04 -25.55 9.76
CA PHE A 10 -3.32 -24.38 10.22
C PHE A 10 -3.99 -23.16 9.54
N PHE A 11 -4.91 -22.52 10.25
CA PHE A 11 -5.48 -21.25 9.81
C PHE A 11 -4.37 -20.18 9.95
N MET A 12 -3.92 -19.64 8.82
CA MET A 12 -2.99 -18.52 8.81
C MET A 12 -3.66 -17.28 9.41
N ASN A 13 -2.95 -16.58 10.28
CA ASN A 13 -3.37 -15.28 10.79
C ASN A 13 -3.11 -14.20 9.74
N ILE A 14 -4.15 -13.90 8.94
CA ILE A 14 -4.10 -12.87 7.89
C ILE A 14 -4.76 -11.60 8.42
N LYS A 15 -4.09 -10.45 8.31
CA LYS A 15 -4.63 -9.14 8.67
C LYS A 15 -4.46 -8.17 7.52
N ILE A 16 -5.57 -7.74 6.94
CA ILE A 16 -5.64 -6.73 5.89
C ILE A 16 -6.06 -5.41 6.53
N LEU A 17 -5.11 -4.50 6.67
CA LEU A 17 -5.33 -3.18 7.24
C LEU A 17 -6.24 -2.36 6.33
N VAL A 18 -7.29 -1.76 6.88
CA VAL A 18 -8.14 -0.80 6.16
C VAL A 18 -7.83 0.59 6.68
N ALA A 19 -6.97 1.32 5.97
CA ALA A 19 -6.59 2.68 6.37
C ALA A 19 -7.78 3.63 6.24
N ALA A 20 -8.18 4.28 7.33
CA ALA A 20 -9.30 5.22 7.38
C ALA A 20 -9.01 6.38 8.34
N HIS A 21 -9.41 7.59 7.93
CA HIS A 21 -9.30 8.82 8.73
C HIS A 21 -10.67 9.35 9.17
N LYS A 22 -11.74 8.64 8.88
CA LYS A 22 -13.12 8.99 9.23
C LYS A 22 -13.96 7.73 9.40
N GLN A 23 -15.09 7.88 10.07
CA GLN A 23 -16.07 6.81 10.19
C GLN A 23 -16.59 6.40 8.81
N CYS A 24 -16.61 5.12 8.52
CA CYS A 24 -17.13 4.54 7.29
C CYS A 24 -17.57 3.09 7.52
N GLU A 25 -18.37 2.57 6.61
CA GLU A 25 -18.73 1.17 6.62
C GLU A 25 -17.49 0.31 6.36
N MET A 26 -17.34 -0.77 7.12
CA MET A 26 -16.21 -1.69 7.06
C MET A 26 -16.63 -3.10 6.68
N PRO A 27 -15.73 -3.88 6.04
CA PRO A 27 -15.99 -5.30 5.79
C PRO A 27 -16.23 -6.05 7.10
N LYS A 28 -17.16 -6.98 7.09
CA LYS A 28 -17.54 -7.74 8.29
C LYS A 28 -16.62 -8.93 8.60
N SER A 29 -15.70 -9.28 7.68
CA SER A 29 -14.77 -10.40 7.87
C SER A 29 -13.61 -10.04 8.80
N ASP A 30 -13.22 -10.97 9.67
CA ASP A 30 -12.15 -10.84 10.68
C ASP A 30 -10.72 -10.77 10.07
N VAL A 31 -10.57 -11.00 8.77
CA VAL A 31 -9.30 -10.74 8.07
C VAL A 31 -9.03 -9.25 7.89
N TYR A 32 -10.06 -8.40 7.93
CA TYR A 32 -9.91 -6.96 7.84
C TYR A 32 -9.71 -6.34 9.21
N LEU A 33 -8.71 -5.48 9.32
CA LEU A 33 -8.42 -4.70 10.52
C LEU A 33 -8.53 -3.21 10.18
N PRO A 34 -9.66 -2.55 10.51
CA PRO A 34 -9.76 -1.10 10.37
C PRO A 34 -8.71 -0.39 11.21
N VAL A 35 -7.96 0.53 10.60
CA VAL A 35 -6.92 1.32 11.27
C VAL A 35 -7.23 2.80 11.11
N GLN A 36 -7.35 3.49 12.24
CA GLN A 36 -7.48 4.95 12.28
C GLN A 36 -6.10 5.56 12.09
N VAL A 37 -5.86 6.12 10.90
CA VAL A 37 -4.59 6.77 10.57
C VAL A 37 -4.54 8.22 11.05
N GLY A 38 -3.37 8.66 11.50
CA GLY A 38 -3.16 10.01 12.04
C GLY A 38 -3.83 10.24 13.38
N LYS A 39 -4.05 9.19 14.17
CA LYS A 39 -4.68 9.31 15.51
C LYS A 39 -3.95 10.28 16.43
N ALA A 40 -2.62 10.35 16.34
CA ALA A 40 -1.81 11.26 17.17
C ALA A 40 -2.17 12.75 16.93
N LEU A 41 -2.61 13.11 15.73
CA LEU A 41 -3.01 14.48 15.38
C LEU A 41 -4.48 14.79 15.73
N HIS A 42 -5.27 13.75 16.01
CA HIS A 42 -6.70 13.86 16.32
C HIS A 42 -7.05 13.04 17.57
N PRO A 43 -6.48 13.40 18.75
CA PRO A 43 -6.62 12.60 19.97
C PRO A 43 -8.08 12.45 20.43
N ASP A 44 -8.91 13.47 20.20
CA ASP A 44 -10.33 13.49 20.61
C ASP A 44 -11.24 12.71 19.64
N LEU A 45 -10.76 12.38 18.43
CA LEU A 45 -11.53 11.60 17.45
C LEU A 45 -11.34 10.11 17.72
N ASP A 46 -12.40 9.43 18.12
CA ASP A 46 -12.43 7.97 18.24
C ASP A 46 -13.36 7.38 17.17
N LEU A 47 -12.78 6.58 16.27
CA LEU A 47 -13.53 5.87 15.22
C LEU A 47 -13.91 4.44 15.65
N GLY A 48 -13.48 3.98 16.83
CA GLY A 48 -13.62 2.58 17.24
C GLY A 48 -12.76 1.61 16.43
N TYR A 49 -11.72 2.11 15.76
CA TYR A 49 -10.75 1.34 14.97
C TYR A 49 -9.43 1.20 15.74
N GLN A 50 -8.57 0.28 15.29
CA GLN A 50 -7.21 0.23 15.80
C GLN A 50 -6.51 1.56 15.54
N PRO A 51 -6.04 2.29 16.55
CA PRO A 51 -5.29 3.52 16.33
C PRO A 51 -3.85 3.22 15.86
N ASP A 52 -3.33 4.05 14.97
CA ASP A 52 -1.97 3.91 14.44
C ASP A 52 -0.88 4.56 15.31
N ASN A 53 -1.25 5.11 16.49
CA ASN A 53 -0.33 5.79 17.41
C ASN A 53 0.05 4.96 18.64
N GLU A 54 -0.30 3.68 18.68
CA GLU A 54 0.11 2.78 19.77
C GLU A 54 1.45 2.12 19.46
N GLY A 55 2.29 1.92 20.48
CA GLY A 55 3.61 1.32 20.31
C GLY A 55 4.55 2.14 19.41
N GLU A 56 5.44 1.46 18.67
CA GLU A 56 6.35 2.13 17.73
C GLU A 56 5.56 2.58 16.49
N ASN A 57 5.53 3.89 16.22
CA ASN A 57 4.66 4.46 15.20
C ASN A 57 5.21 5.75 14.59
N ILE A 58 4.57 6.21 13.51
CA ILE A 58 4.80 7.49 12.84
C ILE A 58 3.48 8.23 12.60
N SER A 59 2.49 8.07 13.49
CA SER A 59 1.13 8.60 13.34
C SER A 59 1.11 10.12 13.13
N GLU A 60 2.00 10.87 13.79
CA GLU A 60 2.14 12.33 13.61
C GLU A 60 2.54 12.74 12.19
N LYS A 61 3.15 11.82 11.43
CA LYS A 61 3.57 12.05 10.04
C LYS A 61 2.46 11.77 9.01
N ASN A 62 1.25 11.44 9.44
CA ASN A 62 0.15 11.08 8.55
C ASN A 62 -0.14 12.11 7.44
N PRO A 63 -0.04 13.44 7.64
CA PRO A 63 -0.23 14.40 6.56
C PRO A 63 0.68 14.16 5.35
N TYR A 64 1.89 13.64 5.58
CA TYR A 64 2.92 13.41 4.56
C TYR A 64 2.99 11.95 4.10
N TYR A 65 2.76 11.00 5.01
CA TYR A 65 2.87 9.55 4.79
C TYR A 65 1.53 8.88 4.46
N SER A 66 0.40 9.55 4.71
CA SER A 66 -0.95 9.05 4.43
C SER A 66 -1.18 7.65 5.04
N GLU A 67 -1.66 6.70 4.25
CA GLU A 67 -1.91 5.29 4.65
C GLU A 67 -0.66 4.53 5.10
N LEU A 68 0.52 5.04 4.79
CA LEU A 68 1.78 4.40 5.20
C LEU A 68 1.97 4.40 6.72
N THR A 69 1.29 5.29 7.47
CA THR A 69 1.33 5.25 8.94
C THR A 69 0.69 3.98 9.49
N ALA A 70 -0.35 3.46 8.83
CA ALA A 70 -0.96 2.18 9.20
C ALA A 70 -0.02 0.99 8.97
N ILE A 71 0.66 0.93 7.78
CA ILE A 71 1.56 -0.16 7.51
C ILE A 71 2.83 -0.10 8.35
N TYR A 72 3.35 1.10 8.67
CA TYR A 72 4.47 1.27 9.60
C TYR A 72 4.10 0.73 10.98
N TRP A 73 2.93 1.13 11.52
CA TRP A 73 2.43 0.63 12.78
C TRP A 73 2.32 -0.89 12.79
N ALA A 74 1.73 -1.48 11.74
CA ALA A 74 1.58 -2.93 11.64
C ALA A 74 2.91 -3.67 11.53
N TRP A 75 3.87 -3.13 10.76
CA TRP A 75 5.22 -3.66 10.66
C TRP A 75 5.88 -3.80 12.02
N LYS A 76 5.75 -2.78 12.86
CA LYS A 76 6.40 -2.71 14.17
C LYS A 76 5.67 -3.46 15.28
N ASN A 77 4.34 -3.53 15.24
CA ASN A 77 3.55 -3.97 16.39
C ASN A 77 2.67 -5.21 16.11
N LEU A 78 2.29 -5.48 14.86
CA LEU A 78 1.30 -6.51 14.55
C LEU A 78 1.94 -7.88 14.33
N LYS A 79 1.43 -8.88 15.05
CA LYS A 79 1.79 -10.29 14.86
C LYS A 79 0.77 -10.94 13.93
N ALA A 80 1.19 -11.31 12.74
CA ALA A 80 0.39 -12.00 11.74
C ALA A 80 1.29 -12.85 10.84
N ASP A 81 0.73 -13.83 10.12
CA ASP A 81 1.45 -14.59 9.09
C ASP A 81 1.49 -13.83 7.77
N TYR A 82 0.40 -13.09 7.48
CA TYR A 82 0.27 -12.20 6.32
C TYR A 82 -0.27 -10.84 6.76
N ILE A 83 0.31 -9.79 6.20
CA ILE A 83 -0.15 -8.41 6.36
C ILE A 83 -0.56 -7.86 5.01
N GLY A 84 -1.72 -7.20 4.94
CA GLY A 84 -2.15 -6.45 3.78
C GLY A 84 -2.44 -5.00 4.12
N LEU A 85 -2.45 -4.15 3.09
CA LEU A 85 -2.90 -2.76 3.16
C LEU A 85 -3.92 -2.50 2.06
N VAL A 86 -5.06 -1.96 2.44
CA VAL A 86 -6.12 -1.45 1.56
C VAL A 86 -6.66 -0.14 2.13
N HIS A 87 -7.52 0.52 1.37
CA HIS A 87 -8.15 1.78 1.79
C HIS A 87 -9.64 1.60 1.98
N TYR A 88 -10.26 2.43 2.81
CA TYR A 88 -11.71 2.40 3.02
C TYR A 88 -12.57 2.64 1.74
N ARG A 89 -11.94 3.07 0.64
CA ARG A 89 -12.59 3.23 -0.68
C ARG A 89 -12.09 2.24 -1.73
N ARG A 90 -11.05 1.45 -1.44
CA ARG A 90 -10.45 0.51 -2.40
C ARG A 90 -10.08 -0.75 -1.66
N TYR A 91 -10.59 -1.85 -2.14
CA TYR A 91 -10.37 -3.18 -1.57
C TYR A 91 -9.86 -4.13 -2.65
N LEU A 92 -9.49 -5.32 -2.21
CA LEU A 92 -9.11 -6.43 -3.09
C LEU A 92 -10.24 -7.45 -3.17
N GLY A 93 -10.40 -8.10 -4.34
CA GLY A 93 -11.42 -9.11 -4.56
C GLY A 93 -11.13 -10.01 -5.76
N MET A 94 -11.85 -11.14 -5.85
CA MET A 94 -11.67 -12.11 -6.92
C MET A 94 -12.67 -11.90 -8.08
N LYS A 95 -13.79 -11.24 -7.81
CA LYS A 95 -14.91 -11.10 -8.76
C LYS A 95 -15.40 -9.66 -8.84
N HIS A 96 -16.14 -9.35 -9.92
CA HIS A 96 -16.93 -8.14 -10.03
C HIS A 96 -18.41 -8.47 -9.82
N GLY A 97 -19.18 -7.52 -9.30
CA GLY A 97 -20.60 -7.65 -9.10
C GLY A 97 -21.28 -6.31 -8.87
N LYS A 98 -22.61 -6.29 -8.90
CA LYS A 98 -23.42 -5.08 -8.60
C LYS A 98 -23.27 -4.69 -7.13
N ASP A 99 -23.31 -5.67 -6.24
CA ASP A 99 -23.00 -5.47 -4.83
C ASP A 99 -21.49 -5.59 -4.62
N LYS A 100 -20.83 -4.46 -4.47
CA LYS A 100 -19.37 -4.37 -4.30
C LYS A 100 -18.89 -5.00 -3.00
N TRP A 101 -19.72 -5.00 -1.94
CA TRP A 101 -19.38 -5.61 -0.66
C TRP A 101 -19.23 -7.13 -0.77
N GLN A 102 -20.05 -7.78 -1.61
CA GLN A 102 -19.93 -9.20 -1.89
C GLN A 102 -18.77 -9.55 -2.82
N CYS A 103 -18.08 -8.55 -3.38
CA CYS A 103 -16.91 -8.75 -4.23
C CYS A 103 -15.60 -8.72 -3.47
N LEU A 104 -15.60 -8.26 -2.21
CA LEU A 104 -14.40 -8.21 -1.37
C LEU A 104 -13.91 -9.62 -1.04
N LEU A 105 -12.61 -9.76 -0.78
CA LEU A 105 -12.04 -11.03 -0.36
C LEU A 105 -12.72 -11.53 0.91
N THR A 106 -13.23 -12.75 0.86
CA THR A 106 -13.64 -13.48 2.06
C THR A 106 -12.42 -14.04 2.79
N LYS A 107 -12.62 -14.51 4.01
CA LYS A 107 -11.57 -15.19 4.78
C LYS A 107 -11.03 -16.41 4.05
N GLU A 108 -11.93 -17.22 3.48
CA GLU A 108 -11.62 -18.45 2.76
C GLU A 108 -10.82 -18.14 1.47
N GLU A 109 -11.22 -17.11 0.72
CA GLU A 109 -10.51 -16.66 -0.48
C GLU A 109 -9.11 -16.14 -0.12
N ALA A 110 -8.98 -15.35 0.96
CA ALA A 110 -7.70 -14.87 1.44
C ALA A 110 -6.78 -16.03 1.88
N GLN A 111 -7.32 -17.00 2.63
CA GLN A 111 -6.58 -18.19 3.05
C GLN A 111 -6.11 -19.03 1.85
N ALA A 112 -6.95 -19.20 0.83
CA ALA A 112 -6.59 -19.94 -0.37
C ALA A 112 -5.46 -19.24 -1.16
N LEU A 113 -5.57 -17.92 -1.35
CA LEU A 113 -4.56 -17.12 -2.04
C LEU A 113 -3.20 -17.14 -1.31
N CYS A 114 -3.21 -16.95 0.02
CA CYS A 114 -1.99 -16.93 0.82
C CYS A 114 -1.30 -18.31 0.96
N LYS A 115 -2.01 -19.42 0.69
CA LYS A 115 -1.39 -20.75 0.58
C LYS A 115 -0.54 -20.91 -0.66
N GLU A 116 -0.90 -20.22 -1.74
CA GLU A 116 -0.28 -20.39 -3.05
C GLU A 116 0.70 -19.25 -3.39
N HIS A 117 0.52 -18.08 -2.77
CA HIS A 117 1.24 -16.86 -3.14
C HIS A 117 1.73 -16.10 -1.91
N ASP A 118 3.01 -15.78 -1.87
CA ASP A 118 3.60 -14.96 -0.80
C ASP A 118 3.31 -13.47 -0.98
N ILE A 119 3.05 -13.00 -2.22
CA ILE A 119 2.75 -11.60 -2.56
C ILE A 119 1.50 -11.56 -3.46
N ILE A 120 0.52 -10.75 -3.06
CA ILE A 120 -0.73 -10.53 -3.78
C ILE A 120 -0.89 -9.02 -3.97
N LEU A 121 -1.14 -8.59 -5.21
CA LEU A 121 -1.23 -7.19 -5.59
C LEU A 121 -2.58 -6.89 -6.27
N PRO A 122 -3.03 -5.63 -6.28
CA PRO A 122 -4.10 -5.22 -7.18
C PRO A 122 -3.65 -5.36 -8.63
N GLN A 123 -4.61 -5.48 -9.55
CA GLN A 123 -4.31 -5.34 -10.98
C GLN A 123 -3.64 -3.99 -11.24
N LYS A 124 -2.64 -3.99 -12.12
CA LYS A 124 -1.89 -2.79 -12.48
C LYS A 124 -2.79 -1.71 -13.10
N ARG A 125 -2.58 -0.48 -12.70
CA ARG A 125 -3.17 0.70 -13.31
C ARG A 125 -2.37 1.07 -14.56
N ARG A 126 -3.06 1.35 -15.68
CA ARG A 126 -2.45 1.76 -16.95
C ARG A 126 -2.64 3.25 -17.20
N TYR A 127 -1.57 3.92 -17.59
CA TYR A 127 -1.54 5.34 -17.95
C TYR A 127 -1.55 5.58 -19.46
N TYR A 128 -1.37 4.49 -20.25
CA TYR A 128 -1.42 4.42 -21.71
C TYR A 128 -0.34 5.24 -22.42
N ILE A 129 -0.29 6.55 -22.24
CA ILE A 129 0.59 7.48 -22.98
C ILE A 129 1.76 7.91 -22.10
N GLU A 130 1.51 8.23 -20.86
CA GLU A 130 2.53 8.71 -19.92
C GLU A 130 3.29 7.55 -19.28
N SER A 131 4.61 7.72 -19.14
CA SER A 131 5.39 6.87 -18.25
C SER A 131 5.11 7.23 -16.78
N LEU A 132 5.47 6.35 -15.85
CA LEU A 132 5.34 6.66 -14.42
C LEU A 132 6.14 7.89 -14.03
N TRP A 133 7.34 8.08 -14.64
CA TRP A 133 8.15 9.28 -14.44
C TRP A 133 7.44 10.53 -14.94
N SER A 134 7.04 10.56 -16.22
CA SER A 134 6.40 11.75 -16.80
C SER A 134 5.06 12.06 -16.15
N HIS A 135 4.31 11.05 -15.75
CA HIS A 135 3.07 11.26 -15.00
C HIS A 135 3.33 11.93 -13.65
N TYR A 136 4.36 11.50 -12.92
CA TYR A 136 4.76 12.15 -11.66
C TYR A 136 5.20 13.60 -11.91
N GLU A 137 6.05 13.84 -12.90
CA GLU A 137 6.56 15.17 -13.30
C GLU A 137 5.45 16.16 -13.66
N HIS A 138 4.41 15.70 -14.37
CA HIS A 138 3.27 16.55 -14.75
C HIS A 138 2.29 16.83 -13.61
N THR A 139 2.28 16.00 -12.56
CA THR A 139 1.29 16.08 -11.49
C THR A 139 1.84 16.51 -10.15
N HIS A 140 3.17 16.43 -9.95
CA HIS A 140 3.85 16.66 -8.68
C HIS A 140 5.22 17.30 -8.89
N ASP A 141 5.88 17.71 -7.81
CA ASP A 141 7.25 18.17 -7.84
C ASP A 141 8.20 17.00 -8.10
N ILE A 142 8.80 16.99 -9.30
CA ILE A 142 9.71 15.93 -9.74
C ILE A 142 10.97 15.83 -8.87
N SER A 143 11.37 16.93 -8.19
CA SER A 143 12.55 16.94 -7.33
C SER A 143 12.48 15.90 -6.22
N HIS A 144 11.27 15.54 -5.77
CA HIS A 144 11.06 14.50 -4.77
C HIS A 144 11.46 13.11 -5.30
N LEU A 145 11.10 12.81 -6.55
CA LEU A 145 11.44 11.54 -7.20
C LEU A 145 12.93 11.49 -7.58
N GLU A 146 13.52 12.64 -7.98
CA GLU A 146 14.95 12.77 -8.24
C GLU A 146 15.79 12.51 -6.97
N LYS A 147 15.38 13.09 -5.82
CA LYS A 147 16.02 12.82 -4.52
C LYS A 147 15.91 11.35 -4.15
N THR A 148 14.73 10.74 -4.36
CA THR A 148 14.53 9.30 -4.14
C THR A 148 15.49 8.47 -4.98
N LYS A 149 15.61 8.78 -6.28
CA LYS A 149 16.55 8.12 -7.19
C LYS A 149 18.01 8.27 -6.72
N ALA A 150 18.38 9.46 -6.27
CA ALA A 150 19.74 9.73 -5.79
C ALA A 150 20.08 8.91 -4.52
N ILE A 151 19.11 8.74 -3.60
CA ILE A 151 19.27 7.90 -2.42
C ILE A 151 19.40 6.43 -2.82
N ILE A 152 18.54 5.95 -3.73
CA ILE A 152 18.63 4.57 -4.25
C ILE A 152 19.99 4.35 -4.91
N ALA A 153 20.44 5.26 -5.76
CA ALA A 153 21.74 5.12 -6.45
C ALA A 153 22.93 5.06 -5.48
N LYS A 154 22.84 5.77 -4.35
CA LYS A 154 23.90 5.83 -3.35
C LYS A 154 23.89 4.65 -2.38
N ASP A 155 22.73 4.34 -1.81
CA ASP A 155 22.59 3.46 -0.65
C ASP A 155 22.09 2.06 -1.02
N TYR A 156 21.46 1.93 -2.20
CA TYR A 156 20.85 0.70 -2.74
C TYR A 156 21.11 0.57 -4.25
N PRO A 157 22.38 0.61 -4.70
CA PRO A 157 22.73 0.68 -6.12
C PRO A 157 22.18 -0.51 -6.94
N GLU A 158 21.94 -1.65 -6.31
CA GLU A 158 21.34 -2.84 -6.92
C GLU A 158 19.88 -2.62 -7.35
N TYR A 159 19.16 -1.68 -6.74
CA TYR A 159 17.78 -1.30 -7.10
C TYR A 159 17.69 -0.28 -8.24
N LEU A 160 18.78 0.40 -8.56
CA LEU A 160 18.77 1.47 -9.56
C LEU A 160 18.39 0.99 -10.98
N PRO A 161 18.86 -0.16 -11.48
CA PRO A 161 18.41 -0.67 -12.76
C PRO A 161 16.89 -0.88 -12.84
N ALA A 162 16.31 -1.56 -11.84
CA ALA A 162 14.86 -1.77 -11.75
C ALA A 162 14.11 -0.45 -11.61
N PHE A 163 14.60 0.50 -10.79
CA PHE A 163 14.02 1.84 -10.68
C PHE A 163 13.92 2.51 -12.06
N ASN A 164 15.01 2.55 -12.81
CA ASN A 164 15.03 3.18 -14.13
C ASN A 164 14.07 2.51 -15.12
N GLU A 165 13.92 1.18 -15.08
CA GLU A 165 13.00 0.46 -15.97
C GLU A 165 11.54 0.63 -15.54
N VAL A 166 11.23 0.57 -14.25
CA VAL A 166 9.88 0.80 -13.72
C VAL A 166 9.40 2.21 -14.05
N MET A 167 10.25 3.22 -13.90
CA MET A 167 9.88 4.61 -14.19
C MET A 167 9.55 4.87 -15.67
N LYS A 168 10.03 4.05 -16.60
CA LYS A 168 9.69 4.12 -18.04
C LYS A 168 8.34 3.45 -18.37
N ARG A 169 7.79 2.63 -17.48
CA ARG A 169 6.53 1.92 -17.72
C ARG A 169 5.35 2.87 -17.77
N THR A 170 4.34 2.50 -18.56
CA THR A 170 3.04 3.18 -18.59
C THR A 170 2.01 2.50 -17.70
N TRP A 171 2.46 1.77 -16.70
CA TRP A 171 1.64 1.04 -15.74
C TRP A 171 2.41 0.77 -14.44
N GLY A 172 1.68 0.57 -13.34
CA GLY A 172 2.23 0.16 -12.06
C GLY A 172 1.17 -0.38 -11.12
N HIS A 173 1.60 -1.10 -10.07
CA HIS A 173 0.73 -1.53 -8.97
C HIS A 173 0.60 -0.37 -7.97
N MET A 174 -0.46 0.44 -8.19
CA MET A 174 -0.63 1.71 -7.50
C MET A 174 -1.42 1.56 -6.18
N PHE A 175 -1.54 2.70 -5.47
CA PHE A 175 -2.36 2.86 -4.26
C PHE A 175 -1.79 2.20 -3.00
N ASN A 176 -0.53 1.80 -2.96
CA ASN A 176 0.10 1.14 -1.80
C ASN A 176 -0.66 -0.11 -1.32
N MET A 177 -1.38 -0.78 -2.22
CA MET A 177 -2.21 -1.94 -1.88
C MET A 177 -1.47 -3.24 -2.12
N PHE A 178 -1.51 -4.12 -1.14
CA PHE A 178 -0.92 -5.46 -1.24
C PHE A 178 -1.45 -6.39 -0.13
N ILE A 179 -1.20 -7.68 -0.26
CA ILE A 179 -1.19 -8.65 0.83
C ILE A 179 0.13 -9.43 0.69
N MET A 180 0.93 -9.44 1.74
CA MET A 180 2.26 -10.09 1.73
C MET A 180 2.43 -10.97 2.95
N LYS A 181 3.12 -12.10 2.78
CA LYS A 181 3.65 -12.86 3.90
C LYS A 181 4.51 -11.96 4.78
N LYS A 182 4.41 -12.12 6.10
CA LYS A 182 5.03 -11.21 7.07
C LYS A 182 6.52 -10.97 6.81
N SER A 183 7.26 -12.01 6.42
CA SER A 183 8.70 -11.87 6.11
C SER A 183 8.97 -10.93 4.93
N TYR A 184 8.17 -10.99 3.87
CA TYR A 184 8.28 -10.06 2.73
C TYR A 184 7.81 -8.65 3.10
N ALA A 185 6.74 -8.54 3.89
CA ALA A 185 6.29 -7.24 4.38
C ALA A 185 7.34 -6.56 5.27
N ASP A 186 8.04 -7.33 6.11
CA ASP A 186 9.12 -6.83 6.95
C ASP A 186 10.31 -6.33 6.13
N GLU A 187 10.72 -7.10 5.13
CA GLU A 187 11.81 -6.74 4.23
C GLU A 187 11.46 -5.49 3.41
N TYR A 188 10.27 -5.47 2.81
CA TYR A 188 9.78 -4.31 2.05
C TYR A 188 9.69 -3.06 2.90
N CYS A 189 9.08 -3.14 4.09
CA CYS A 189 8.95 -1.99 4.98
C CYS A 189 10.31 -1.47 5.46
N ALA A 190 11.25 -2.36 5.79
CA ALA A 190 12.59 -1.95 6.21
C ALA A 190 13.29 -1.14 5.10
N TRP A 191 13.26 -1.62 3.87
CA TRP A 191 13.82 -0.95 2.71
C TRP A 191 13.08 0.35 2.37
N LEU A 192 11.74 0.30 2.28
CA LEU A 192 10.92 1.45 1.93
C LEU A 192 11.08 2.62 2.91
N PHE A 193 10.92 2.36 4.20
CA PHE A 193 10.95 3.43 5.21
C PHE A 193 12.36 3.99 5.41
N ASP A 194 13.43 3.21 5.22
CA ASP A 194 14.77 3.76 5.23
C ASP A 194 14.98 4.79 4.10
N ILE A 195 14.49 4.48 2.89
CA ILE A 195 14.54 5.42 1.76
C ILE A 195 13.69 6.66 2.08
N LEU A 196 12.42 6.47 2.46
CA LEU A 196 11.50 7.58 2.70
C LEU A 196 11.99 8.52 3.80
N PHE A 197 12.55 8.00 4.89
CA PHE A 197 13.13 8.83 5.96
C PHE A 197 14.41 9.58 5.52
N LYS A 198 15.17 9.04 4.58
CA LYS A 198 16.31 9.74 3.98
C LYS A 198 15.85 10.85 3.03
N VAL A 199 14.79 10.62 2.26
CA VAL A 199 14.16 11.67 1.43
C VAL A 199 13.58 12.76 2.33
N GLU A 200 12.88 12.39 3.40
CA GLU A 200 12.27 13.32 4.35
C GLU A 200 13.29 14.35 4.87
N LYS A 201 14.51 13.92 5.18
CA LYS A 201 15.59 14.80 5.66
C LYS A 201 16.04 15.85 4.64
N GLN A 202 15.65 15.70 3.37
CA GLN A 202 16.02 16.58 2.26
C GLN A 202 14.85 17.46 1.77
N ILE A 203 13.70 17.41 2.46
CA ILE A 203 12.49 18.16 2.11
C ILE A 203 12.29 19.32 3.09
N ASP A 204 12.03 20.49 2.54
CA ASP A 204 11.54 21.64 3.31
C ASP A 204 10.02 21.64 3.33
N PHE A 205 9.44 21.19 4.45
CA PHE A 205 8.00 21.11 4.63
C PHE A 205 7.31 22.45 4.80
N SER A 206 8.07 23.52 5.16
CA SER A 206 7.49 24.85 5.42
C SER A 206 6.93 25.50 4.16
N SER A 207 7.43 25.08 2.99
CA SER A 207 7.05 25.62 1.69
C SER A 207 6.08 24.72 0.90
N LEU A 208 5.72 23.53 1.43
CA LEU A 208 4.90 22.58 0.68
C LEU A 208 3.41 22.97 0.68
N PRO A 209 2.77 23.10 -0.50
CA PRO A 209 1.32 23.18 -0.59
C PRO A 209 0.66 21.95 0.01
N ALA A 210 -0.54 22.10 0.62
CA ALA A 210 -1.28 20.99 1.23
C ALA A 210 -1.54 19.82 0.26
N PHE A 211 -1.68 20.12 -1.04
CA PHE A 211 -1.82 19.08 -2.08
C PHE A 211 -0.56 18.23 -2.21
N ASP A 212 0.63 18.85 -2.12
CA ASP A 212 1.91 18.17 -2.29
C ASP A 212 2.40 17.50 -0.99
N ALA A 213 1.79 17.84 0.15
CA ALA A 213 2.15 17.28 1.44
C ALA A 213 2.17 15.73 1.45
N ARG A 214 1.26 15.06 0.72
CA ARG A 214 1.16 13.59 0.65
C ARG A 214 2.26 12.90 -0.18
N LEU A 215 3.41 13.51 -0.30
CA LEU A 215 4.49 13.09 -1.22
C LEU A 215 5.02 11.68 -0.96
N PHE A 216 5.17 11.26 0.32
CA PHE A 216 5.71 9.93 0.63
C PHE A 216 4.75 8.80 0.27
N GLY A 217 3.43 9.01 0.46
CA GLY A 217 2.42 8.09 -0.05
C GLY A 217 2.50 7.89 -1.56
N ARG A 218 2.79 8.96 -2.31
CA ARG A 218 2.89 8.92 -3.77
C ARG A 218 4.21 8.32 -4.27
N ILE A 219 5.33 8.62 -3.60
CA ILE A 219 6.63 8.01 -3.91
C ILE A 219 6.56 6.50 -3.68
N SER A 220 5.99 6.07 -2.56
CA SER A 220 5.91 4.64 -2.21
C SER A 220 5.08 3.83 -3.21
N GLU A 221 4.04 4.43 -3.82
CA GLU A 221 3.27 3.77 -4.90
C GLU A 221 4.17 3.34 -6.08
N LEU A 222 5.24 4.08 -6.36
CA LEU A 222 6.18 3.78 -7.43
C LEU A 222 7.26 2.79 -7.02
N LEU A 223 7.56 2.67 -5.72
CA LEU A 223 8.67 1.88 -5.22
C LEU A 223 8.34 0.39 -5.03
N LEU A 224 7.06 0.03 -4.91
CA LEU A 224 6.66 -1.37 -4.75
C LEU A 224 7.12 -2.25 -5.92
N ASP A 225 6.86 -1.79 -7.15
CA ASP A 225 7.30 -2.52 -8.35
C ASP A 225 8.84 -2.58 -8.47
N VAL A 226 9.54 -1.53 -8.04
CA VAL A 226 11.01 -1.52 -8.00
C VAL A 226 11.55 -2.60 -7.06
N TRP A 227 10.96 -2.72 -5.87
CA TRP A 227 11.37 -3.72 -4.88
C TRP A 227 11.10 -5.15 -5.40
N ILE A 228 9.92 -5.40 -5.97
CA ILE A 228 9.55 -6.71 -6.52
C ILE A 228 10.48 -7.12 -7.67
N GLU A 229 10.74 -6.22 -8.62
CA GLU A 229 11.58 -6.49 -9.79
C GLU A 229 13.03 -6.75 -9.41
N THR A 230 13.60 -5.96 -8.50
CA THR A 230 14.99 -6.14 -8.08
C THR A 230 15.20 -7.50 -7.43
N ASN A 231 14.25 -7.94 -6.62
CA ASN A 231 14.35 -9.20 -5.89
C ASN A 231 13.85 -10.42 -6.69
N GLY A 232 13.28 -10.20 -7.88
CA GLY A 232 12.73 -11.27 -8.73
C GLY A 232 11.55 -12.00 -8.09
N TYR A 233 10.77 -11.32 -7.25
CA TYR A 233 9.65 -11.94 -6.54
C TYR A 233 8.44 -12.16 -7.44
N SER A 234 7.92 -13.37 -7.41
CA SER A 234 6.64 -13.67 -8.05
C SER A 234 5.47 -13.11 -7.23
N HIS A 235 4.42 -12.68 -7.92
CA HIS A 235 3.22 -12.17 -7.28
C HIS A 235 1.96 -12.58 -8.03
N LYS A 236 0.82 -12.51 -7.34
CA LYS A 236 -0.51 -12.74 -7.88
C LYS A 236 -1.26 -11.42 -8.01
N GLU A 237 -1.72 -11.08 -9.22
CA GLU A 237 -2.64 -9.96 -9.41
C GLU A 237 -4.09 -10.38 -9.18
N ILE A 238 -4.85 -9.58 -8.43
CA ILE A 238 -6.29 -9.72 -8.22
C ILE A 238 -6.99 -8.38 -8.42
N LYS A 239 -8.31 -8.39 -8.49
CA LYS A 239 -9.09 -7.20 -8.81
C LYS A 239 -9.08 -6.17 -7.68
N MET A 240 -8.97 -4.90 -8.06
CA MET A 240 -9.29 -3.80 -7.17
C MET A 240 -10.79 -3.51 -7.22
N ILE A 241 -11.42 -3.42 -6.06
CA ILE A 241 -12.84 -3.09 -5.90
C ILE A 241 -12.94 -1.66 -5.36
N GLN A 242 -13.41 -0.74 -6.20
CA GLN A 242 -13.64 0.65 -5.83
C GLN A 242 -15.01 0.79 -5.16
N MET A 243 -15.05 1.29 -3.92
CA MET A 243 -16.28 1.59 -3.18
C MET A 243 -16.75 3.01 -3.46
N GLY A 244 -18.08 3.21 -3.40
CA GLY A 244 -18.75 4.50 -3.68
C GLY A 244 -18.88 4.80 -5.18
N ASN A 245 -19.48 5.94 -5.49
CA ASN A 245 -19.59 6.42 -6.86
C ASN A 245 -18.22 6.83 -7.37
N GLU A 246 -17.82 6.29 -8.51
CA GLU A 246 -16.70 6.81 -9.28
C GLU A 246 -17.08 8.18 -9.80
N ASN A 247 -16.86 9.23 -9.01
CA ASN A 247 -16.67 10.53 -9.60
C ASN A 247 -15.33 10.47 -10.34
N TRP A 248 -15.37 9.97 -11.56
CA TRP A 248 -14.37 10.23 -12.59
C TRP A 248 -14.67 11.59 -13.22
N PRO A 249 -14.27 12.70 -12.58
CA PRO A 249 -14.12 13.91 -13.32
C PRO A 249 -12.69 14.36 -13.15
N GLN A 250 -12.08 14.74 -14.23
CA GLN A 250 -10.96 15.65 -14.25
C GLN A 250 -9.52 15.12 -14.44
N ILE A 251 -9.29 13.84 -14.70
CA ILE A 251 -7.95 13.48 -15.23
C ILE A 251 -7.94 13.49 -16.77
N GLY A 252 -9.08 13.66 -17.43
CA GLY A 252 -9.21 13.66 -18.89
C GLY A 252 -9.64 14.98 -19.54
N ARG A 253 -9.58 16.12 -18.85
CA ARG A 253 -10.00 17.44 -19.38
C ARG A 253 -8.95 18.55 -19.35
N ALA A 254 -7.72 18.22 -19.07
CA ALA A 254 -6.63 19.15 -19.27
C ALA A 254 -5.80 18.65 -20.45
N HIS A 255 -6.20 18.94 -21.65
CA HIS A 255 -5.50 18.96 -22.92
C HIS A 255 -6.42 18.43 -24.05
N VAL A 256 -7.31 19.29 -24.50
CA VAL A 256 -7.64 19.48 -25.91
C VAL A 256 -7.43 20.94 -26.20
#